data_b9b34a50ce3c0a483905d5dc3d601545
#
_entry.id   b9b34a50ce3c0a483905d5dc3d601545
#
_cell.length_a   1.000
_cell.length_b   1.000
_cell.length_c   1.000
_cell.angle_alpha   90.00
_cell.angle_beta   90.00
_cell.angle_gamma   90.00
#
_symmetry.space_group_name_H-M   'P 1'
#
loop_
_entity.id
_entity.type
_entity.pdbx_description
1 polymer ?
#
loop_
_entity_poly.entity_id
_entity_poly.type
_entity_poly.pdbx_seq_one_letter_code
_entity_poly.pdbx_strand_id
1 'polypeptide(L)'
;MPIHTGGVFSKPPITFGSLFTNQDVFTESMAEAAKSVSDYEENGQKIIYISVMNNMSIDCDCVSNPTEVDMHDIGILASTDPVALDQACIDLVFRAQDGQSLQNRILDQNGLHILTHAEEIGLGNRAYEIINVDEK
;
A
#
# COMPACT_ATOMS: atom_id res chain seq x y z
N MET A 1 6.56 12.41 -6.39
CA MET A 1 5.22 12.98 -6.68
C MET A 1 4.20 12.01 -6.16
N PRO A 2 3.28 12.35 -5.29
CA PRO A 2 2.39 11.38 -4.70
C PRO A 2 1.42 10.82 -5.75
N ILE A 3 1.52 9.54 -6.02
CA ILE A 3 0.65 8.81 -6.95
C ILE A 3 -0.81 8.87 -6.50
N HIS A 4 -1.02 8.94 -5.19
CA HIS A 4 -2.36 8.98 -4.58
C HIS A 4 -3.22 10.19 -4.99
N THR A 5 -2.68 11.15 -5.71
CA THR A 5 -3.45 12.30 -6.21
C THR A 5 -4.04 12.10 -7.61
N GLY A 6 -3.66 11.02 -8.31
CA GLY A 6 -4.00 10.85 -9.72
C GLY A 6 -5.49 10.84 -10.02
N GLY A 7 -6.27 10.04 -9.30
CA GLY A 7 -7.71 9.93 -9.52
C GLY A 7 -8.52 11.09 -8.91
N VAL A 8 -8.16 11.51 -7.70
CA VAL A 8 -8.92 12.50 -6.92
C VAL A 8 -8.68 13.93 -7.39
N PHE A 9 -7.46 14.25 -7.85
CA PHE A 9 -7.04 15.60 -8.21
C PHE A 9 -6.92 15.85 -9.72
N SER A 10 -7.40 14.92 -10.53
CA SER A 10 -7.35 15.05 -12.00
C SER A 10 -8.35 16.06 -12.58
N LYS A 11 -9.34 16.51 -11.79
CA LYS A 11 -10.36 17.49 -12.21
C LYS A 11 -10.05 18.88 -11.64
N PRO A 12 -9.57 19.84 -12.40
CA PRO A 12 -9.50 21.22 -11.97
C PRO A 12 -10.90 21.90 -12.01
N PRO A 13 -11.17 22.88 -11.10
CA PRO A 13 -10.30 23.26 -10.01
C PRO A 13 -10.38 22.30 -8.84
N ILE A 14 -9.24 22.11 -8.14
CA ILE A 14 -9.22 21.39 -6.87
C ILE A 14 -10.09 22.20 -5.90
N THR A 15 -11.28 21.70 -5.60
CA THR A 15 -12.14 22.30 -4.58
C THR A 15 -11.75 21.77 -3.23
N PHE A 16 -11.90 22.59 -2.18
CA PHE A 16 -11.63 22.15 -0.80
C PHE A 16 -12.45 20.91 -0.41
N GLY A 17 -13.61 20.70 -1.03
CA GLY A 17 -14.44 19.50 -0.88
C GLY A 17 -13.81 18.21 -1.41
N SER A 18 -12.87 18.27 -2.35
CA SER A 18 -12.16 17.08 -2.85
C SER A 18 -11.17 16.50 -1.84
N LEU A 19 -10.79 17.26 -0.83
CA LEU A 19 -9.93 16.80 0.28
C LEU A 19 -10.68 15.92 1.28
N PHE A 20 -12.02 15.92 1.23
CA PHE A 20 -12.90 15.12 2.09
C PHE A 20 -13.59 14.00 1.30
N THR A 21 -12.86 13.40 0.37
CA THR A 21 -13.35 12.24 -0.39
C THR A 21 -13.60 11.07 0.57
N ASN A 22 -14.62 10.27 0.28
CA ASN A 22 -14.83 8.99 0.96
C ASN A 22 -13.55 8.16 0.91
N GLN A 23 -13.21 7.52 2.02
CA GLN A 23 -11.97 6.73 2.16
C GLN A 23 -11.85 5.66 1.07
N ASP A 24 -12.93 4.97 0.74
CA ASP A 24 -12.92 3.93 -0.30
C ASP A 24 -12.59 4.50 -1.67
N VAL A 25 -13.25 5.61 -2.05
CA VAL A 25 -12.96 6.31 -3.32
C VAL A 25 -11.52 6.80 -3.38
N PHE A 26 -10.96 7.21 -2.24
CA PHE A 26 -9.56 7.64 -2.17
C PHE A 26 -8.61 6.47 -2.42
N THR A 27 -8.81 5.34 -1.75
CA THR A 27 -7.96 4.14 -1.91
C THR A 27 -8.13 3.49 -3.28
N GLU A 28 -9.35 3.47 -3.84
CA GLU A 28 -9.61 3.05 -5.22
C GLU A 28 -8.82 3.90 -6.22
N SER A 29 -8.87 5.23 -6.06
CA SER A 29 -8.09 6.16 -6.91
C SER A 29 -6.58 5.92 -6.82
N MET A 30 -6.07 5.51 -5.67
CA MET A 30 -4.66 5.12 -5.51
C MET A 30 -4.33 3.86 -6.33
N ALA A 31 -5.18 2.84 -6.25
CA ALA A 31 -5.01 1.60 -7.02
C ALA A 31 -5.08 1.85 -8.54
N GLU A 32 -6.03 2.69 -8.99
CA GLU A 32 -6.16 3.07 -10.40
C GLU A 32 -4.92 3.85 -10.90
N ALA A 33 -4.39 4.74 -10.06
CA ALA A 33 -3.17 5.48 -10.39
C ALA A 33 -1.96 4.54 -10.50
N ALA A 34 -1.83 3.57 -9.59
CA ALA A 34 -0.78 2.56 -9.65
C ALA A 34 -0.93 1.67 -10.89
N LYS A 35 -2.18 1.27 -11.23
CA LYS A 35 -2.45 0.49 -12.43
C LYS A 35 -2.06 1.22 -13.70
N SER A 36 -2.31 2.51 -13.80
CA SER A 36 -1.93 3.29 -14.99
C SER A 36 -0.42 3.27 -15.26
N VAL A 37 0.39 3.24 -14.20
CA VAL A 37 1.85 3.10 -14.31
C VAL A 37 2.22 1.68 -14.73
N SER A 38 1.60 0.68 -14.11
CA SER A 38 1.81 -0.73 -14.45
C SER A 38 1.48 -1.01 -15.93
N ASP A 39 0.34 -0.51 -16.41
CA ASP A 39 -0.09 -0.69 -17.81
C ASP A 39 0.89 -0.03 -18.80
N TYR A 40 1.42 1.15 -18.46
CA TYR A 40 2.44 1.82 -19.27
C TYR A 40 3.73 1.00 -19.37
N GLU A 41 4.12 0.31 -18.30
CA GLU A 41 5.32 -0.54 -18.22
C GLU A 41 5.01 -2.01 -18.58
N GLU A 42 4.27 -2.21 -19.68
CA GLU A 42 3.92 -3.53 -20.23
C GLU A 42 3.18 -4.43 -19.23
N ASN A 43 2.17 -3.89 -18.56
CA ASN A 43 1.43 -4.56 -17.48
C ASN A 43 2.35 -5.04 -16.34
N GLY A 44 3.28 -4.18 -15.94
CA GLY A 44 4.18 -4.43 -14.82
C GLY A 44 5.37 -5.33 -15.13
N GLN A 45 5.52 -5.85 -16.35
CA GLN A 45 6.61 -6.78 -16.69
C GLN A 45 8.01 -6.17 -16.54
N LYS A 46 8.10 -4.83 -16.51
CA LYS A 46 9.37 -4.10 -16.35
C LYS A 46 9.54 -3.49 -14.97
N ILE A 47 8.67 -3.84 -14.01
CA ILE A 47 8.70 -3.27 -12.66
C ILE A 47 9.05 -4.38 -11.66
N ILE A 48 9.90 -4.03 -10.70
CA ILE A 48 10.11 -4.80 -9.48
C ILE A 48 9.69 -3.92 -8.32
N TYR A 49 8.85 -4.45 -7.47
CA TYR A 49 8.37 -3.78 -6.27
C TYR A 49 9.16 -4.28 -5.07
N ILE A 50 9.59 -3.35 -4.20
CA ILE A 50 10.36 -3.66 -3.00
C ILE A 50 9.71 -2.93 -1.83
N SER A 51 9.38 -3.67 -0.78
CA SER A 51 8.86 -3.14 0.48
C SER A 51 9.89 -3.35 1.58
N VAL A 52 10.29 -2.25 2.24
CA VAL A 52 11.21 -2.26 3.38
C VAL A 52 10.39 -2.07 4.64
N MET A 53 10.17 -3.16 5.38
CA MET A 53 9.37 -3.19 6.60
C MET A 53 10.26 -2.97 7.82
N ASN A 54 10.72 -1.73 7.97
CA ASN A 54 11.68 -1.29 8.98
C ASN A 54 11.22 0.05 9.56
N ASN A 55 11.43 0.28 10.85
CA ASN A 55 11.03 1.49 11.57
C ASN A 55 9.53 1.82 11.38
N MET A 56 8.68 0.83 11.46
CA MET A 56 7.26 1.00 11.19
C MET A 56 6.53 1.66 12.37
N SER A 57 5.71 2.65 12.05
CA SER A 57 4.82 3.33 12.97
C SER A 57 3.44 3.54 12.33
N ILE A 58 2.48 4.04 13.11
CA ILE A 58 1.11 4.32 12.60
C ILE A 58 1.06 5.54 11.69
N ASP A 59 2.07 6.39 11.71
CA ASP A 59 2.11 7.62 10.93
C ASP A 59 2.98 7.46 9.68
N CYS A 60 2.59 8.21 8.64
CA CYS A 60 3.34 8.30 7.40
C CYS A 60 4.53 9.26 7.59
N ASP A 61 5.64 8.99 6.91
CA ASP A 61 6.82 9.88 6.84
C ASP A 61 6.50 11.31 6.35
N CYS A 62 5.32 11.50 5.75
CA CYS A 62 4.85 12.83 5.36
C CYS A 62 4.38 13.70 6.54
N VAL A 63 4.24 13.13 7.73
CA VAL A 63 3.88 13.83 8.95
C VAL A 63 5.14 14.47 9.55
N SER A 64 5.08 15.76 9.86
CA SER A 64 6.25 16.51 10.37
C SER A 64 6.72 16.08 11.75
N ASN A 65 5.87 15.45 12.54
CA ASN A 65 6.17 14.92 13.87
C ASN A 65 5.47 13.55 14.00
N PRO A 66 6.00 12.49 13.38
CA PRO A 66 5.39 11.18 13.41
C PRO A 66 5.47 10.58 14.81
N THR A 67 4.57 9.66 15.09
CA THR A 67 4.59 8.81 16.28
C THR A 67 5.88 7.97 16.29
N GLU A 68 6.40 7.69 17.47
CA GLU A 68 7.56 6.81 17.62
C GLU A 68 7.28 5.42 17.05
N VAL A 69 8.35 4.78 16.59
CA VAL A 69 8.31 3.38 16.12
C VAL A 69 7.91 2.47 17.28
N ASP A 70 6.88 1.65 17.06
CA ASP A 70 6.30 0.79 18.09
C ASP A 70 6.17 -0.68 17.67
N MET A 71 6.73 -1.02 16.50
CA MET A 71 6.75 -2.38 15.96
C MET A 71 8.18 -2.77 15.56
N HIS A 72 8.54 -4.05 15.77
CA HIS A 72 9.84 -4.57 15.35
C HIS A 72 9.98 -4.60 13.82
N ASP A 73 11.22 -4.55 13.36
CA ASP A 73 11.56 -4.68 11.95
C ASP A 73 11.25 -6.09 11.45
N ILE A 74 10.54 -6.21 10.33
CA ILE A 74 10.23 -7.50 9.72
C ILE A 74 11.28 -7.87 8.68
N GLY A 75 11.70 -6.92 7.84
CA GLY A 75 12.69 -7.15 6.80
C GLY A 75 12.34 -6.52 5.47
N ILE A 76 12.86 -7.09 4.39
CA ILE A 76 12.67 -6.59 3.03
C ILE A 76 11.97 -7.66 2.20
N LEU A 77 10.87 -7.29 1.56
CA LEU A 77 10.15 -8.14 0.63
C LEU A 77 10.27 -7.57 -0.79
N ALA A 78 10.29 -8.45 -1.78
CA ALA A 78 10.27 -8.06 -3.18
C ALA A 78 9.35 -8.95 -4.00
N SER A 79 8.68 -8.37 -4.99
CA SER A 79 7.79 -9.08 -5.91
C SER A 79 7.71 -8.37 -7.26
N THR A 80 7.31 -9.08 -8.29
CA THR A 80 6.88 -8.50 -9.57
C THR A 80 5.39 -8.17 -9.60
N ASP A 81 4.63 -8.59 -8.58
CA ASP A 81 3.22 -8.29 -8.39
C ASP A 81 3.06 -7.38 -7.15
N PRO A 82 2.59 -6.12 -7.31
CA PRO A 82 2.45 -5.19 -6.20
C PRO A 82 1.34 -5.60 -5.22
N VAL A 83 0.27 -6.22 -5.70
CA VAL A 83 -0.86 -6.62 -4.86
C VAL A 83 -0.48 -7.82 -3.98
N ALA A 84 0.25 -8.78 -4.54
CA ALA A 84 0.82 -9.89 -3.80
C ALA A 84 1.80 -9.41 -2.71
N LEU A 85 2.65 -8.45 -3.06
CA LEU A 85 3.61 -7.86 -2.13
C LEU A 85 2.92 -7.19 -0.95
N ASP A 86 1.97 -6.31 -1.22
CA ASP A 86 1.25 -5.57 -0.18
C ASP A 86 0.40 -6.49 0.68
N GLN A 87 -0.22 -7.53 0.08
CA GLN A 87 -0.94 -8.54 0.85
C GLN A 87 0.00 -9.27 1.81
N ALA A 88 1.18 -9.69 1.36
CA ALA A 88 2.17 -10.34 2.20
C ALA A 88 2.63 -9.43 3.35
N CYS A 89 2.91 -8.16 3.07
CA CYS A 89 3.30 -7.17 4.08
C CYS A 89 2.21 -7.00 5.14
N ILE A 90 0.96 -6.85 4.74
CA ILE A 90 -0.18 -6.71 5.65
C ILE A 90 -0.33 -7.96 6.53
N ASP A 91 -0.27 -9.16 5.94
CA ASP A 91 -0.37 -10.41 6.69
C ASP A 91 0.76 -10.56 7.72
N LEU A 92 1.97 -10.09 7.42
CA LEU A 92 3.08 -10.08 8.37
C LEU A 92 2.83 -9.11 9.52
N VAL A 93 2.30 -7.90 9.25
CA VAL A 93 1.88 -6.96 10.30
C VAL A 93 0.80 -7.57 11.19
N PHE A 94 -0.20 -8.24 10.60
CA PHE A 94 -1.28 -8.87 11.38
C PHE A 94 -0.82 -10.07 12.21
N ARG A 95 0.30 -10.69 11.87
CA ARG A 95 0.93 -11.77 12.67
C ARG A 95 1.86 -11.25 13.76
N ALA A 96 2.32 -10.00 13.66
CA ALA A 96 3.22 -9.40 14.63
C ALA A 96 2.48 -9.12 15.95
N GLN A 97 3.12 -9.51 17.08
CA GLN A 97 2.52 -9.32 18.40
C GLN A 97 2.52 -7.86 18.86
N ASP A 98 3.44 -7.07 18.37
CA ASP A 98 3.63 -5.64 18.63
C ASP A 98 3.07 -4.74 17.51
N GLY A 99 2.42 -5.33 16.50
CA GLY A 99 1.84 -4.60 15.37
C GLY A 99 0.45 -3.98 15.62
N GLN A 100 -0.06 -3.96 16.86
CA GLN A 100 -1.46 -3.63 17.16
C GLN A 100 -1.85 -2.20 16.75
N SER A 101 -0.97 -1.24 16.92
CA SER A 101 -1.23 0.16 16.54
C SER A 101 -1.43 0.29 15.02
N LEU A 102 -0.54 -0.32 14.24
CA LEU A 102 -0.63 -0.33 12.78
C LEU A 102 -1.79 -1.17 12.26
N GLN A 103 -2.07 -2.33 12.88
CA GLN A 103 -3.25 -3.14 12.58
C GLN A 103 -4.54 -2.33 12.76
N ASN A 104 -4.68 -1.63 13.88
CA ASN A 104 -5.83 -0.77 14.14
C ASN A 104 -5.94 0.34 13.09
N ARG A 105 -4.83 0.98 12.73
CA ARG A 105 -4.81 2.02 11.70
C ARG A 105 -5.29 1.48 10.34
N ILE A 106 -4.83 0.29 9.94
CA ILE A 106 -5.27 -0.36 8.69
C ILE A 106 -6.77 -0.60 8.69
N LEU A 107 -7.31 -1.09 9.80
CA LEU A 107 -8.74 -1.36 9.93
C LEU A 107 -9.58 -0.08 9.99
N ASP A 108 -9.17 0.89 10.80
CA ASP A 108 -9.89 2.16 10.97
C ASP A 108 -9.98 2.98 9.67
N GLN A 109 -8.97 2.85 8.81
CA GLN A 109 -8.91 3.52 7.52
C GLN A 109 -9.41 2.65 6.36
N ASN A 110 -10.04 1.51 6.64
CA ASN A 110 -10.46 0.53 5.63
C ASN A 110 -9.34 0.20 4.61
N GLY A 111 -8.08 0.08 5.12
CA GLY A 111 -6.90 -0.05 4.28
C GLY A 111 -6.88 -1.32 3.40
N LEU A 112 -7.60 -2.38 3.81
CA LEU A 112 -7.69 -3.61 3.02
C LEU A 112 -8.49 -3.45 1.74
N HIS A 113 -9.36 -2.44 1.66
CA HIS A 113 -10.19 -2.17 0.49
C HIS A 113 -9.36 -1.91 -0.78
N ILE A 114 -8.22 -1.24 -0.64
CA ILE A 114 -7.33 -0.97 -1.77
C ILE A 114 -6.86 -2.25 -2.47
N LEU A 115 -6.56 -3.31 -1.71
CA LEU A 115 -6.10 -4.59 -2.30
C LEU A 115 -7.22 -5.30 -3.04
N THR A 116 -8.44 -5.25 -2.50
CA THR A 116 -9.62 -5.81 -3.15
C THR A 116 -9.86 -5.12 -4.48
N HIS A 117 -9.90 -3.79 -4.49
CA HIS A 117 -10.09 -3.01 -5.71
C HIS A 117 -8.93 -3.19 -6.70
N ALA A 118 -7.69 -3.23 -6.23
CA ALA A 118 -6.51 -3.46 -7.07
C ALA A 118 -6.56 -4.80 -7.80
N GLU A 119 -7.02 -5.86 -7.13
CA GLU A 119 -7.23 -7.16 -7.74
C GLU A 119 -8.39 -7.14 -8.75
N GLU A 120 -9.52 -6.50 -8.41
CA GLU A 120 -10.69 -6.35 -9.29
C GLU A 120 -10.37 -5.63 -10.61
N ILE A 121 -9.54 -4.57 -10.55
CA ILE A 121 -9.11 -3.84 -11.75
C ILE A 121 -7.96 -4.52 -12.50
N GLY A 122 -7.43 -5.65 -12.00
CA GLY A 122 -6.36 -6.41 -12.63
C GLY A 122 -4.98 -5.76 -12.53
N LEU A 123 -4.67 -5.08 -11.42
CA LEU A 123 -3.32 -4.59 -11.13
C LEU A 123 -2.39 -5.74 -10.73
N GLY A 124 -2.91 -6.75 -10.04
CA GLY A 124 -2.19 -7.91 -9.56
C GLY A 124 -3.13 -8.92 -8.91
N ASN A 125 -2.58 -9.85 -8.13
CA ASN A 125 -3.32 -10.89 -7.43
C ASN A 125 -2.90 -10.95 -5.97
N ARG A 126 -3.84 -11.17 -5.05
CA ARG A 126 -3.57 -11.25 -3.61
C ARG A 126 -2.93 -12.57 -3.16
N ALA A 127 -2.97 -13.60 -4.00
CA ALA A 127 -2.33 -14.87 -3.68
C ALA A 127 -0.81 -14.77 -3.80
N TYR A 128 -0.09 -15.24 -2.80
CA TYR A 128 1.38 -15.18 -2.76
C TYR A 128 1.98 -16.40 -2.05
N GLU A 129 3.27 -16.62 -2.29
CA GLU A 129 4.14 -17.52 -1.53
C GLU A 129 5.39 -16.74 -1.12
N ILE A 130 5.77 -16.84 0.16
CA ILE A 130 7.01 -16.24 0.65
C ILE A 130 8.14 -17.25 0.53
N ILE A 131 9.19 -16.88 -0.17
CA ILE A 131 10.44 -17.62 -0.25
C ILE A 131 11.48 -16.89 0.59
N ASN A 132 11.92 -17.50 1.69
CA ASN A 132 13.00 -16.95 2.50
C ASN A 132 14.34 -17.22 1.80
N VAL A 133 15.06 -16.13 1.46
CA VAL A 133 16.36 -16.22 0.76
C VAL A 133 17.55 -16.17 1.72
N ASP A 134 17.33 -15.87 3.00
CA ASP A 134 18.37 -15.78 4.02
C ASP A 134 18.69 -17.15 4.66
N GLU A 135 17.75 -18.08 4.59
CA GLU A 135 17.95 -19.45 5.04
C GLU A 135 18.59 -20.30 3.93
N LYS A 136 19.85 -20.68 4.15
CA LYS A 136 20.58 -21.67 3.31
C LYS A 136 20.58 -23.02 3.97
#